data_ec0d95861d9a1d3d1e3c5aa77ce87513
#
_entry.id   ec0d95861d9a1d3d1e3c5aa77ce87513
#
_cell.length_a   1.000
_cell.length_b   1.000
_cell.length_c   1.000
_cell.angle_alpha   90.00
_cell.angle_beta   90.00
_cell.angle_gamma   90.00
#
_symmetry.space_group_name_H-M   'P 1'
#
loop_
_entity.id
_entity.type
_entity.pdbx_description
1 polymer ?
#
loop_
_entity_poly.entity_id
_entity_poly.type
_entity_poly.pdbx_seq_one_letter_code
_entity_poly.pdbx_strand_id
1 'polypeptide(L)'
;MNNNTDKSYNWKNWIIKKLLSNDSTKEDILNFIANESNDKRLTDYDENNEKNLIKNILQLNEKSVEDLMVPRSEIIAVDHSQTYSDILELIKEESHSRMPVYKTNIDNVVGFFHIKDFIKTPKTNFNIDSILRDALFVAPKSPILDLLKRMRSSRIHIGLVVDGVGGVDGLVTIEDLVEEIVGDIEDEHDAEDVDELIFNK
;
A
#
# COMPACT_ATOMS: atom_id res chain seq x y z
N MET A 1 6.86 30.80 -37.09
CA MET A 1 6.82 29.37 -37.34
C MET A 1 7.43 28.69 -36.12
N ASN A 2 6.58 28.19 -35.22
CA ASN A 2 6.97 27.66 -33.93
C ASN A 2 7.17 26.15 -34.03
N ASN A 3 8.42 25.71 -33.84
CA ASN A 3 8.78 24.30 -33.69
C ASN A 3 8.91 23.96 -32.17
N ASN A 4 7.79 23.89 -31.44
CA ASN A 4 7.86 23.60 -30.01
C ASN A 4 6.99 22.40 -29.55
N THR A 5 6.57 21.51 -30.48
CA THR A 5 5.67 20.39 -30.16
C THR A 5 6.33 19.01 -30.17
N ASP A 6 7.65 18.90 -30.32
CA ASP A 6 8.30 17.60 -30.64
C ASP A 6 9.14 16.96 -29.51
N LYS A 7 9.28 17.58 -28.33
CA LYS A 7 10.13 17.01 -27.27
C LYS A 7 9.40 16.11 -26.26
N SER A 8 8.11 16.36 -25.99
CA SER A 8 7.36 15.58 -24.99
C SER A 8 7.03 14.14 -25.47
N TYR A 9 6.99 13.96 -26.78
CA TYR A 9 6.68 12.65 -27.39
C TYR A 9 7.85 11.66 -27.40
N ASN A 10 9.06 12.10 -27.09
CA ASN A 10 10.29 11.34 -27.37
C ASN A 10 10.63 10.30 -26.29
N TRP A 11 10.37 10.58 -25.00
CA TRP A 11 10.73 9.66 -23.93
C TRP A 11 9.81 8.43 -23.84
N LYS A 12 8.48 8.62 -24.02
CA LYS A 12 7.52 7.50 -24.03
C LYS A 12 7.82 6.54 -25.18
N ASN A 13 8.11 7.08 -26.36
CA ASN A 13 8.51 6.30 -27.53
C ASN A 13 9.88 5.60 -27.33
N TRP A 14 10.80 6.24 -26.63
CA TRP A 14 12.09 5.64 -26.30
C TRP A 14 11.92 4.47 -25.32
N ILE A 15 11.14 4.63 -24.22
CA ILE A 15 10.81 3.54 -23.29
C ILE A 15 10.14 2.39 -24.02
N ILE A 16 9.12 2.64 -24.83
CA ILE A 16 8.42 1.62 -25.61
C ILE A 16 9.41 0.87 -26.52
N LYS A 17 10.25 1.61 -27.25
CA LYS A 17 11.25 1.02 -28.15
C LYS A 17 12.31 0.22 -27.40
N LYS A 18 12.67 0.67 -26.22
CA LYS A 18 13.65 0.02 -25.34
C LYS A 18 13.04 -1.22 -24.66
N LEU A 19 11.81 -1.18 -24.19
CA LEU A 19 11.08 -2.33 -23.63
C LEU A 19 10.81 -3.44 -24.69
N LEU A 20 10.67 -3.03 -25.96
CA LEU A 20 10.49 -3.96 -27.08
C LEU A 20 11.83 -4.51 -27.60
N SER A 21 12.96 -3.89 -27.27
CA SER A 21 14.28 -4.40 -27.61
C SER A 21 14.76 -5.35 -26.50
N ASN A 22 15.12 -6.58 -26.88
CA ASN A 22 15.57 -7.63 -25.96
C ASN A 22 16.91 -7.31 -25.24
N ASP A 23 17.50 -6.13 -25.46
CA ASP A 23 18.84 -5.73 -24.98
C ASP A 23 18.82 -4.69 -23.82
N SER A 24 17.64 -4.37 -23.27
CA SER A 24 17.56 -3.34 -22.22
C SER A 24 17.54 -3.96 -20.84
N THR A 25 18.43 -3.46 -19.98
CA THR A 25 18.38 -3.75 -18.55
C THR A 25 17.46 -2.75 -17.83
N LYS A 26 16.89 -3.16 -16.68
CA LYS A 26 16.13 -2.29 -15.78
C LYS A 26 16.93 -1.02 -15.42
N GLU A 27 18.24 -1.17 -15.20
CA GLU A 27 19.16 -0.08 -14.85
C GLU A 27 19.23 0.98 -15.95
N ASP A 28 19.17 0.60 -17.24
CA ASP A 28 19.15 1.55 -18.35
C ASP A 28 17.89 2.43 -18.32
N ILE A 29 16.75 1.85 -17.95
CA ILE A 29 15.48 2.58 -17.86
C ILE A 29 15.50 3.53 -16.66
N LEU A 30 15.97 3.07 -15.49
CA LEU A 30 16.10 3.88 -14.28
C LEU A 30 17.06 5.05 -14.49
N ASN A 31 18.22 4.82 -15.10
CA ASN A 31 19.21 5.86 -15.39
C ASN A 31 18.66 6.91 -16.38
N PHE A 32 17.88 6.47 -17.36
CA PHE A 32 17.25 7.40 -18.30
C PHE A 32 16.23 8.30 -17.59
N ILE A 33 15.35 7.71 -16.77
CA ILE A 33 14.35 8.45 -15.98
C ILE A 33 15.04 9.45 -15.03
N ALA A 34 16.11 9.05 -14.35
CA ALA A 34 16.87 9.88 -13.43
C ALA A 34 17.57 11.06 -14.12
N ASN A 35 18.14 10.84 -15.32
CA ASN A 35 18.84 11.87 -16.06
C ASN A 35 17.90 12.93 -16.67
N GLU A 36 16.69 12.53 -17.09
CA GLU A 36 15.70 13.48 -17.60
C GLU A 36 15.03 14.32 -16.51
N SER A 37 14.96 13.82 -15.28
CA SER A 37 14.41 14.57 -14.12
C SER A 37 15.24 15.80 -13.75
N ASN A 38 16.49 15.89 -14.20
CA ASN A 38 17.39 17.02 -13.95
C ASN A 38 17.25 18.18 -14.98
N ASP A 39 16.45 18.04 -16.05
CA ASP A 39 16.22 19.12 -16.99
C ASP A 39 15.10 20.05 -16.46
N LYS A 40 15.49 21.10 -15.74
CA LYS A 40 14.65 22.11 -15.06
C LYS A 40 13.68 22.91 -15.95
N ARG A 41 13.46 22.51 -17.22
CA ARG A 41 12.64 23.24 -18.18
C ARG A 41 11.26 22.62 -18.45
N LEU A 42 10.93 21.50 -17.80
CA LEU A 42 9.64 20.86 -17.98
C LEU A 42 8.76 21.14 -16.76
N THR A 43 7.97 22.20 -16.83
CA THR A 43 6.93 22.56 -15.85
C THR A 43 5.63 21.82 -16.14
N ASP A 44 5.67 20.50 -16.31
CA ASP A 44 4.46 19.70 -16.36
C ASP A 44 4.46 18.73 -15.18
N TYR A 45 3.65 19.06 -14.16
CA TYR A 45 3.40 18.30 -12.96
C TYR A 45 3.02 16.84 -13.29
N ASP A 46 2.32 16.60 -14.39
CA ASP A 46 1.88 15.27 -14.83
C ASP A 46 3.03 14.38 -15.34
N GLU A 47 4.02 14.92 -16.05
CA GLU A 47 5.12 14.11 -16.59
C GLU A 47 6.07 13.58 -15.49
N ASN A 48 6.27 14.34 -14.43
CA ASN A 48 7.09 13.90 -13.30
C ASN A 48 6.39 12.79 -12.52
N ASN A 49 5.08 12.88 -12.34
CA ASN A 49 4.28 11.84 -11.67
C ASN A 49 4.30 10.52 -12.45
N GLU A 50 4.13 10.53 -13.77
CA GLU A 50 4.22 9.32 -14.60
C GLU A 50 5.60 8.64 -14.48
N LYS A 51 6.69 9.41 -14.48
CA LYS A 51 8.06 8.89 -14.33
C LYS A 51 8.28 8.26 -12.95
N ASN A 52 7.79 8.93 -11.89
CA ASN A 52 7.88 8.41 -10.53
C ASN A 52 7.10 7.10 -10.37
N LEU A 53 5.88 7.01 -10.91
CA LEU A 53 5.11 5.77 -10.91
C LEU A 53 5.86 4.61 -11.58
N ILE A 54 6.47 4.85 -12.76
CA ILE A 54 7.25 3.82 -13.46
C ILE A 54 8.45 3.39 -12.62
N LYS A 55 9.16 4.35 -12.03
CA LYS A 55 10.29 4.09 -11.15
C LYS A 55 9.88 3.24 -9.94
N ASN A 56 8.78 3.62 -9.25
CA ASN A 56 8.27 2.92 -8.09
C ASN A 56 7.88 1.47 -8.45
N ILE A 57 7.19 1.26 -9.58
CA ILE A 57 6.84 -0.10 -10.06
C ILE A 57 8.10 -0.94 -10.32
N LEU A 58 9.13 -0.37 -10.93
CA LEU A 58 10.38 -1.08 -11.19
C LEU A 58 11.12 -1.43 -9.89
N GLN A 59 11.10 -0.55 -8.88
CA GLN A 59 11.70 -0.79 -7.57
C GLN A 59 10.90 -1.83 -6.77
N LEU A 60 9.56 -1.78 -6.85
CA LEU A 60 8.69 -2.71 -6.16
C LEU A 60 8.97 -4.18 -6.51
N ASN A 61 9.43 -4.44 -7.74
CA ASN A 61 9.76 -5.79 -8.18
C ASN A 61 10.96 -6.42 -7.41
N GLU A 62 11.74 -5.61 -6.70
CA GLU A 62 12.88 -6.06 -5.89
C GLU A 62 12.53 -6.22 -4.41
N LYS A 63 11.39 -5.68 -3.98
CA LYS A 63 10.94 -5.74 -2.59
C LYS A 63 10.20 -7.05 -2.31
N SER A 64 10.37 -7.53 -1.09
CA SER A 64 9.61 -8.63 -0.49
C SER A 64 8.57 -8.11 0.50
N VAL A 65 7.65 -8.96 0.91
CA VAL A 65 6.57 -8.58 1.84
C VAL A 65 7.11 -8.08 3.17
N GLU A 66 8.22 -8.63 3.67
CA GLU A 66 8.85 -8.20 4.92
C GLU A 66 9.37 -6.76 4.89
N ASP A 67 9.64 -6.21 3.69
CA ASP A 67 10.13 -4.84 3.54
C ASP A 67 9.01 -3.80 3.72
N LEU A 68 7.73 -4.23 3.67
CA LEU A 68 6.55 -3.34 3.74
C LEU A 68 5.57 -3.71 4.84
N MET A 69 5.73 -4.86 5.49
CA MET A 69 4.76 -5.29 6.50
C MET A 69 4.81 -4.39 7.74
N VAL A 70 3.65 -4.16 8.33
CA VAL A 70 3.55 -3.72 9.73
C VAL A 70 4.11 -4.83 10.60
N PRO A 71 5.14 -4.57 11.42
CA PRO A 71 5.77 -5.61 12.23
C PRO A 71 4.82 -6.11 13.33
N ARG A 72 5.02 -7.35 13.77
CA ARG A 72 4.20 -8.00 14.81
C ARG A 72 3.90 -7.12 16.02
N SER A 73 4.90 -6.36 16.49
CA SER A 73 4.77 -5.52 17.68
C SER A 73 3.79 -4.35 17.53
N GLU A 74 3.44 -4.00 16.30
CA GLU A 74 2.57 -2.88 15.95
C GLU A 74 1.19 -3.34 15.44
N ILE A 75 0.96 -4.66 15.35
CA ILE A 75 -0.33 -5.18 14.91
C ILE A 75 -1.39 -4.91 15.98
N ILE A 76 -2.38 -4.11 15.61
CA ILE A 76 -3.60 -3.94 16.40
C ILE A 76 -4.59 -5.03 16.02
N ALA A 77 -4.94 -5.88 16.99
CA ALA A 77 -5.80 -7.03 16.78
C ALA A 77 -6.79 -7.21 17.92
N VAL A 78 -7.91 -7.84 17.64
CA VAL A 78 -9.01 -8.11 18.59
C VAL A 78 -8.89 -9.53 19.14
N ASP A 79 -8.98 -9.69 20.45
CA ASP A 79 -9.19 -11.00 21.06
C ASP A 79 -10.63 -11.46 20.77
N HIS A 80 -10.78 -12.70 20.29
CA HIS A 80 -12.08 -13.29 19.96
C HIS A 80 -13.08 -13.27 21.14
N SER A 81 -12.60 -13.23 22.37
CA SER A 81 -13.43 -13.20 23.58
C SER A 81 -13.89 -11.79 24.00
N GLN A 82 -13.39 -10.72 23.34
CA GLN A 82 -13.76 -9.35 23.66
C GLN A 82 -15.26 -9.07 23.42
N THR A 83 -15.80 -8.18 24.23
CA THR A 83 -17.19 -7.76 24.09
C THR A 83 -17.37 -6.73 22.96
N TYR A 84 -18.60 -6.58 22.49
CA TYR A 84 -18.92 -5.51 21.51
C TYR A 84 -18.43 -4.12 21.95
N SER A 85 -18.52 -3.81 23.23
CA SER A 85 -18.13 -2.50 23.76
C SER A 85 -16.63 -2.27 23.72
N ASP A 86 -15.84 -3.30 24.07
CA ASP A 86 -14.38 -3.24 24.05
C ASP A 86 -13.86 -3.08 22.61
N ILE A 87 -14.44 -3.84 21.69
CA ILE A 87 -14.09 -3.74 20.24
C ILE A 87 -14.47 -2.36 19.68
N LEU A 88 -15.61 -1.80 20.11
CA LEU A 88 -16.03 -0.47 19.64
C LEU A 88 -15.08 0.65 20.14
N GLU A 89 -14.57 0.53 21.37
CA GLU A 89 -13.56 1.46 21.88
C GLU A 89 -12.28 1.38 21.08
N LEU A 90 -11.77 0.17 20.86
CA LEU A 90 -10.57 -0.05 20.06
C LEU A 90 -10.70 0.50 18.63
N ILE A 91 -11.86 0.31 17.97
CA ILE A 91 -12.12 0.87 16.64
C ILE A 91 -12.06 2.39 16.63
N LYS A 92 -12.55 3.06 17.70
CA LYS A 92 -12.54 4.51 17.80
C LYS A 92 -11.14 5.08 18.01
N GLU A 93 -10.30 4.36 18.74
CA GLU A 93 -8.93 4.76 19.02
C GLU A 93 -8.04 4.60 17.79
N GLU A 94 -8.14 3.47 17.11
CA GLU A 94 -7.18 3.07 16.07
C GLU A 94 -7.63 3.38 14.64
N SER A 95 -8.92 3.60 14.41
CA SER A 95 -9.50 3.99 13.10
C SER A 95 -9.17 3.05 11.91
N HIS A 96 -8.75 1.82 12.16
CA HIS A 96 -8.43 0.85 11.11
C HIS A 96 -9.67 0.27 10.43
N SER A 97 -9.65 0.16 9.12
CA SER A 97 -10.78 -0.41 8.34
C SER A 97 -10.96 -1.92 8.51
N ARG A 98 -9.87 -2.65 8.80
CA ARG A 98 -9.85 -4.12 8.95
C ARG A 98 -9.07 -4.49 10.20
N MET A 99 -9.67 -5.32 11.04
CA MET A 99 -9.12 -5.73 12.31
C MET A 99 -8.91 -7.25 12.32
N PRO A 100 -7.68 -7.75 12.48
CA PRO A 100 -7.40 -9.16 12.72
C PRO A 100 -8.06 -9.62 14.01
N VAL A 101 -8.50 -10.88 14.05
CA VAL A 101 -9.07 -11.50 15.25
C VAL A 101 -8.26 -12.75 15.59
N TYR A 102 -7.81 -12.84 16.83
CA TYR A 102 -7.03 -13.98 17.31
C TYR A 102 -7.70 -14.70 18.48
N LYS A 103 -7.34 -15.98 18.69
CA LYS A 103 -7.67 -16.76 19.88
C LYS A 103 -6.38 -17.06 20.62
N THR A 104 -6.39 -16.82 21.93
CA THR A 104 -5.27 -17.12 22.86
C THR A 104 -4.07 -16.16 22.68
N ASN A 105 -3.51 -16.07 21.49
CA ASN A 105 -2.39 -15.16 21.16
C ASN A 105 -2.42 -14.81 19.67
N ILE A 106 -1.57 -13.85 19.28
CA ILE A 106 -1.52 -13.32 17.92
C ILE A 106 -1.05 -14.34 16.87
N ASP A 107 -0.42 -15.45 17.26
CA ASP A 107 -0.05 -16.52 16.35
C ASP A 107 -1.25 -17.37 15.93
N ASN A 108 -2.35 -17.28 16.67
CA ASN A 108 -3.58 -18.00 16.38
C ASN A 108 -4.66 -17.04 15.84
N VAL A 109 -4.36 -16.35 14.74
CA VAL A 109 -5.35 -15.51 14.04
C VAL A 109 -6.38 -16.41 13.37
N VAL A 110 -7.67 -16.17 13.67
CA VAL A 110 -8.81 -16.91 13.13
C VAL A 110 -9.47 -16.25 11.95
N GLY A 111 -9.09 -15.01 11.62
CA GLY A 111 -9.59 -14.24 10.51
C GLY A 111 -9.49 -12.74 10.76
N PHE A 112 -10.22 -11.97 10.00
CA PHE A 112 -10.39 -10.54 10.23
C PHE A 112 -11.85 -10.13 10.02
N PHE A 113 -12.24 -8.97 10.54
CA PHE A 113 -13.51 -8.34 10.18
C PHE A 113 -13.28 -6.94 9.61
N HIS A 114 -14.24 -6.46 8.83
CA HIS A 114 -14.27 -5.09 8.37
C HIS A 114 -15.15 -4.26 9.31
N ILE A 115 -14.68 -3.05 9.71
CA ILE A 115 -15.43 -2.19 10.65
C ILE A 115 -16.86 -1.89 10.17
N LYS A 116 -17.08 -1.78 8.85
CA LYS A 116 -18.44 -1.59 8.28
C LYS A 116 -19.39 -2.74 8.59
N ASP A 117 -18.88 -3.97 8.69
CA ASP A 117 -19.70 -5.13 9.06
C ASP A 117 -19.97 -5.13 10.55
N PHE A 118 -18.97 -4.77 11.37
CA PHE A 118 -19.13 -4.61 12.81
C PHE A 118 -20.20 -3.57 13.16
N ILE A 119 -20.15 -2.38 12.54
CA ILE A 119 -21.11 -1.29 12.79
C ILE A 119 -22.54 -1.68 12.42
N LYS A 120 -22.71 -2.54 11.39
CA LYS A 120 -24.04 -3.03 10.98
C LYS A 120 -24.59 -4.11 11.89
N THR A 121 -23.74 -4.73 12.72
CA THR A 121 -24.14 -5.82 13.60
C THR A 121 -24.78 -5.28 14.87
N PRO A 122 -25.99 -5.73 15.26
CA PRO A 122 -26.62 -5.28 16.50
C PRO A 122 -25.79 -5.66 17.72
N LYS A 123 -25.70 -4.76 18.70
CA LYS A 123 -25.05 -5.03 19.99
C LYS A 123 -25.71 -6.20 20.74
N THR A 124 -27.03 -6.34 20.60
CA THR A 124 -27.81 -7.44 21.17
C THR A 124 -27.52 -8.72 20.40
N ASN A 125 -27.04 -9.75 21.10
CA ASN A 125 -26.61 -11.04 20.53
C ASN A 125 -25.41 -10.93 19.57
N PHE A 126 -24.47 -9.99 19.86
CA PHE A 126 -23.23 -9.89 19.10
C PHE A 126 -22.46 -11.21 19.12
N ASN A 127 -22.12 -11.69 17.93
CA ASN A 127 -21.21 -12.81 17.76
C ASN A 127 -20.19 -12.44 16.68
N ILE A 128 -18.92 -12.36 17.06
CA ILE A 128 -17.82 -11.98 16.17
C ILE A 128 -17.65 -12.96 15.01
N ASP A 129 -17.93 -14.25 15.22
CA ASP A 129 -17.84 -15.28 14.18
C ASP A 129 -18.76 -14.98 12.97
N SER A 130 -19.86 -14.24 13.19
CA SER A 130 -20.81 -13.92 12.11
C SER A 130 -20.29 -12.91 11.10
N ILE A 131 -19.23 -12.18 11.45
CA ILE A 131 -18.61 -11.12 10.61
C ILE A 131 -17.16 -11.45 10.23
N LEU A 132 -16.62 -12.59 10.71
CA LEU A 132 -15.28 -13.02 10.37
C LEU A 132 -15.15 -13.34 8.88
N ARG A 133 -14.01 -13.01 8.32
CA ARG A 133 -13.58 -13.31 6.96
C ARG A 133 -12.20 -13.95 6.99
N ASP A 134 -11.90 -14.76 5.98
CA ASP A 134 -10.59 -15.38 5.84
C ASP A 134 -9.52 -14.32 5.50
N ALA A 135 -8.35 -14.40 6.13
CA ALA A 135 -7.17 -13.63 5.77
C ALA A 135 -6.28 -14.44 4.80
N LEU A 136 -5.47 -13.73 4.02
CA LEU A 136 -4.39 -14.37 3.27
C LEU A 136 -3.20 -14.62 4.20
N PHE A 137 -2.56 -15.77 4.03
CA PHE A 137 -1.27 -16.06 4.64
C PHE A 137 -0.17 -15.99 3.60
N VAL A 138 0.94 -15.33 3.92
CA VAL A 138 2.05 -15.05 3.03
C VAL A 138 3.37 -15.20 3.75
N ALA A 139 4.38 -15.74 3.06
CA ALA A 139 5.73 -15.82 3.63
C ALA A 139 6.45 -14.45 3.53
N PRO A 140 7.36 -14.12 4.50
CA PRO A 140 8.06 -12.82 4.52
C PRO A 140 8.80 -12.50 3.22
N LYS A 141 9.46 -13.49 2.63
CA LYS A 141 10.25 -13.36 1.39
C LYS A 141 9.41 -13.43 0.09
N SER A 142 8.08 -13.43 0.18
CA SER A 142 7.24 -13.43 -1.02
C SER A 142 7.39 -12.13 -1.79
N PRO A 143 7.46 -12.16 -3.14
CA PRO A 143 7.46 -10.96 -3.96
C PRO A 143 6.16 -10.16 -3.77
N ILE A 144 6.27 -8.85 -3.61
CA ILE A 144 5.12 -7.96 -3.38
C ILE A 144 4.12 -8.02 -4.53
N LEU A 145 4.59 -8.02 -5.78
CA LEU A 145 3.70 -8.07 -6.94
C LEU A 145 2.85 -9.35 -7.01
N ASP A 146 3.37 -10.47 -6.49
CA ASP A 146 2.61 -11.71 -6.42
C ASP A 146 1.55 -11.66 -5.32
N LEU A 147 1.86 -11.05 -4.19
CA LEU A 147 0.88 -10.79 -3.15
C LEU A 147 -0.24 -9.88 -3.66
N LEU A 148 0.09 -8.77 -4.34
CA LEU A 148 -0.89 -7.86 -4.91
C LEU A 148 -1.83 -8.57 -5.91
N LYS A 149 -1.30 -9.45 -6.77
CA LYS A 149 -2.11 -10.28 -7.68
C LYS A 149 -3.05 -11.21 -6.91
N ARG A 150 -2.56 -11.86 -5.85
CA ARG A 150 -3.36 -12.75 -4.99
C ARG A 150 -4.47 -11.98 -4.28
N MET A 151 -4.17 -10.84 -3.65
CA MET A 151 -5.16 -9.98 -2.98
C MET A 151 -6.27 -9.55 -3.95
N ARG A 152 -5.89 -9.10 -5.16
CA ARG A 152 -6.86 -8.70 -6.19
C ARG A 152 -7.74 -9.86 -6.67
N SER A 153 -7.16 -11.04 -6.91
CA SER A 153 -7.91 -12.21 -7.41
C SER A 153 -8.84 -12.81 -6.37
N SER A 154 -8.41 -12.85 -5.10
CA SER A 154 -9.21 -13.37 -3.98
C SER A 154 -10.18 -12.33 -3.41
N ARG A 155 -10.01 -11.04 -3.73
CA ARG A 155 -10.72 -9.91 -3.11
C ARG A 155 -10.52 -9.82 -1.60
N ILE A 156 -9.37 -10.29 -1.12
CA ILE A 156 -8.96 -10.20 0.28
C ILE A 156 -7.84 -9.16 0.35
N HIS A 157 -8.06 -8.09 1.10
CA HIS A 157 -7.19 -6.92 1.14
C HIS A 157 -6.30 -6.87 2.39
N ILE A 158 -6.14 -7.99 3.08
CA ILE A 158 -5.28 -8.12 4.25
C ILE A 158 -4.52 -9.44 4.18
N GLY A 159 -3.22 -9.38 4.43
CA GLY A 159 -2.32 -10.53 4.49
C GLY A 159 -1.63 -10.61 5.83
N LEU A 160 -1.62 -11.78 6.44
CA LEU A 160 -0.82 -12.11 7.62
C LEU A 160 0.49 -12.70 7.15
N VAL A 161 1.58 -12.09 7.56
CA VAL A 161 2.92 -12.56 7.27
C VAL A 161 3.29 -13.59 8.32
N VAL A 162 3.59 -14.81 7.88
CA VAL A 162 3.86 -15.94 8.77
C VAL A 162 5.24 -16.53 8.50
N ASP A 163 5.94 -16.85 9.57
CA ASP A 163 7.24 -17.49 9.52
C ASP A 163 7.16 -18.99 9.14
N GLY A 164 8.32 -19.67 9.05
CA GLY A 164 8.41 -21.08 8.69
C GLY A 164 7.85 -22.04 9.75
N VAL A 165 7.54 -21.57 10.96
CA VAL A 165 6.98 -22.38 12.07
C VAL A 165 5.53 -22.00 12.38
N GLY A 166 4.97 -21.05 11.66
CA GLY A 166 3.57 -20.63 11.76
C GLY A 166 3.34 -19.45 12.72
N GLY A 167 4.40 -18.79 13.20
CA GLY A 167 4.30 -17.55 13.95
C GLY A 167 3.95 -16.36 13.05
N VAL A 168 3.18 -15.41 13.58
CA VAL A 168 2.86 -14.16 12.85
C VAL A 168 4.01 -13.17 13.03
N ASP A 169 4.68 -12.83 11.94
CA ASP A 169 5.76 -11.84 11.88
C ASP A 169 5.24 -10.42 11.62
N GLY A 170 4.15 -10.30 10.89
CA GLY A 170 3.62 -9.00 10.50
C GLY A 170 2.26 -9.09 9.82
N LEU A 171 1.80 -7.93 9.38
CA LEU A 171 0.56 -7.74 8.64
C LEU A 171 0.83 -6.79 7.48
N VAL A 172 0.17 -7.00 6.34
CA VAL A 172 0.25 -6.12 5.18
C VAL A 172 -1.14 -5.95 4.57
N THR A 173 -1.47 -4.75 4.13
CA THR A 173 -2.74 -4.46 3.46
C THR A 173 -2.53 -4.13 1.98
N ILE A 174 -3.59 -4.15 1.19
CA ILE A 174 -3.51 -3.76 -0.22
C ILE A 174 -3.21 -2.27 -0.35
N GLU A 175 -3.65 -1.49 0.62
CA GLU A 175 -3.41 -0.07 0.73
C GLU A 175 -1.89 0.21 0.80
N ASP A 176 -1.13 -0.50 1.64
CA ASP A 176 0.34 -0.39 1.76
C ASP A 176 1.04 -0.70 0.43
N LEU A 177 0.55 -1.74 -0.27
CA LEU A 177 1.12 -2.12 -1.57
C LEU A 177 0.84 -1.09 -2.68
N VAL A 178 -0.31 -0.42 -2.62
CA VAL A 178 -0.69 0.62 -3.58
C VAL A 178 0.08 1.91 -3.29
N GLU A 179 0.26 2.27 -2.03
CA GLU A 179 1.04 3.43 -1.60
C GLU A 179 2.48 3.37 -2.10
N GLU A 180 3.11 2.21 -2.04
CA GLU A 180 4.45 2.00 -2.62
C GLU A 180 4.53 2.23 -4.14
N ILE A 181 3.42 2.09 -4.86
CA ILE A 181 3.35 2.36 -6.30
C ILE A 181 3.09 3.84 -6.56
N VAL A 182 2.10 4.41 -5.85
CA VAL A 182 1.61 5.77 -6.09
C VAL A 182 2.51 6.81 -5.42
N GLY A 183 3.18 6.45 -4.32
CA GLY A 183 3.86 7.36 -3.40
C GLY A 183 2.87 7.97 -2.41
N ASP A 184 3.38 8.78 -1.49
CA ASP A 184 2.56 9.50 -0.52
C ASP A 184 1.54 10.37 -1.28
N ILE A 185 0.27 10.15 -0.99
CA ILE A 185 -0.81 11.01 -1.49
C ILE A 185 -0.85 12.20 -0.53
N GLU A 186 -0.28 13.34 -0.96
CA GLU A 186 -0.40 14.59 -0.21
C GLU A 186 -1.89 14.88 0.01
N ASP A 187 -2.31 15.10 1.25
CA ASP A 187 -3.70 15.41 1.58
C ASP A 187 -4.01 16.85 1.09
N GLU A 188 -5.21 17.07 0.54
CA GLU A 188 -5.63 18.40 0.04
C GLU A 188 -5.52 19.50 1.11
N HIS A 189 -5.38 19.11 2.38
CA HIS A 189 -5.24 20.02 3.53
C HIS A 189 -3.79 20.41 3.86
N ASP A 190 -2.78 19.72 3.32
CA ASP A 190 -1.37 20.04 3.61
C ASP A 190 -0.89 21.33 2.91
N ALA A 191 -1.67 21.86 1.97
CA ALA A 191 -1.34 23.09 1.23
C ALA A 191 -1.74 24.39 1.98
N GLU A 192 -2.54 24.35 3.04
CA GLU A 192 -3.02 25.56 3.72
C GLU A 192 -2.05 26.13 4.77
N ASP A 193 -1.06 25.37 5.24
CA ASP A 193 -0.13 25.85 6.29
C ASP A 193 1.03 26.73 5.80
N VAL A 194 1.21 26.91 4.49
CA VAL A 194 2.35 27.67 3.93
C VAL A 194 2.03 29.16 3.75
N ASP A 195 0.78 29.56 3.62
CA ASP A 195 0.38 30.95 3.30
C ASP A 195 0.23 31.87 4.53
N GLU A 196 0.14 31.36 5.76
CA GLU A 196 -0.02 32.22 6.96
C GLU A 196 1.30 32.87 7.45
N LEU A 197 2.46 32.47 6.95
CA LEU A 197 3.76 33.01 7.40
C LEU A 197 4.25 34.26 6.63
N ILE A 198 3.53 34.74 5.61
CA ILE A 198 4.01 35.83 4.74
C ILE A 198 3.37 37.20 5.06
N PHE A 199 2.35 37.29 5.90
CA PHE A 199 1.62 38.54 6.14
C PHE A 199 1.87 39.23 7.51
N ASN A 200 2.99 39.00 8.21
CA ASN A 200 3.37 39.77 9.38
C ASN A 200 4.76 40.41 9.20
N LYS A 201 4.80 41.51 8.44
CA LYS A 201 5.81 42.58 8.58
C LYS A 201 5.21 43.93 8.20
#